data_05c47657dc92cd7d2329e81085980653
#
_entry.id   05c47657dc92cd7d2329e81085980653
#
_cell.length_a   1.000
_cell.length_b   1.000
_cell.length_c   1.000
_cell.angle_alpha   90.00
_cell.angle_beta   90.00
_cell.angle_gamma   90.00
#
_symmetry.space_group_name_H-M   'P 1'
#
loop_
_entity.id
_entity.type
_entity.pdbx_description
1 polymer ?
#
loop_
_entity_poly.entity_id
_entity_poly.type
_entity_poly.pdbx_seq_one_letter_code
_entity_poly.pdbx_strand_id
1 'polypeptide(L)'
;MNENNVAILPKMYANTPTKAHIISYEDEVELAKKMEIDLSQISFKAPFLLDALLALSIEKILLDSLSYELLNSFVMEKNKLEELLDTQNRLWVNDTKATNQAAVMEALKRYQFQKIHLIIGGDDKGVDLSDLFSFMQGLNIELYAIGVSCEIMMAYAKKFKLNATKCEFLPKAVEEISKKLKVGEVALLSPACASLDQFSSYLERGECFKKSIANL
;
A
#
# COMPACT_ATOMS: atom_id res chain seq x y z
N MET A 1 -5.25 -26.45 17.41
CA MET A 1 -5.54 -25.47 18.48
C MET A 1 -6.41 -26.15 19.51
N ASN A 2 -6.23 -25.90 20.80
CA ASN A 2 -7.05 -26.43 21.88
C ASN A 2 -8.16 -25.44 22.28
N GLU A 3 -9.03 -25.85 23.22
CA GLU A 3 -10.20 -25.03 23.65
C GLU A 3 -9.83 -23.73 24.37
N ASN A 4 -8.59 -23.58 24.83
CA ASN A 4 -8.10 -22.37 25.50
C ASN A 4 -7.50 -21.34 24.51
N ASN A 5 -7.45 -21.64 23.21
CA ASN A 5 -6.93 -20.71 22.22
C ASN A 5 -8.04 -19.80 21.70
N VAL A 6 -7.66 -18.58 21.35
CA VAL A 6 -8.54 -17.63 20.65
C VAL A 6 -8.00 -17.44 19.23
N ALA A 7 -8.90 -17.37 18.26
CA ALA A 7 -8.59 -17.07 16.87
C ALA A 7 -9.38 -15.83 16.44
N ILE A 8 -8.69 -14.77 16.00
CA ILE A 8 -9.31 -13.58 15.43
C ILE A 8 -9.25 -13.74 13.91
N LEU A 9 -10.39 -13.83 13.24
CA LEU A 9 -10.48 -14.20 11.83
C LEU A 9 -11.47 -13.30 11.07
N PRO A 10 -11.18 -12.94 9.80
CA PRO A 10 -12.19 -12.38 8.91
C PRO A 10 -13.43 -13.31 8.85
N LYS A 11 -14.62 -12.72 8.76
CA LYS A 11 -15.92 -13.43 8.79
C LYS A 11 -16.03 -14.56 7.78
N MET A 12 -15.39 -14.42 6.61
CA MET A 12 -15.34 -15.45 5.60
C MET A 12 -14.70 -16.76 6.10
N TYR A 13 -13.88 -16.71 7.16
CA TYR A 13 -13.23 -17.87 7.79
C TYR A 13 -13.87 -18.29 9.12
N ALA A 14 -15.02 -17.71 9.51
CA ALA A 14 -15.67 -17.98 10.80
C ALA A 14 -16.08 -19.47 10.98
N ASN A 15 -16.29 -20.19 9.89
CA ASN A 15 -16.66 -21.61 9.89
C ASN A 15 -15.44 -22.55 9.77
N THR A 16 -14.21 -22.04 9.94
CA THR A 16 -13.01 -22.88 9.92
C THR A 16 -13.05 -23.92 11.04
N PRO A 17 -12.87 -25.23 10.77
CA PRO A 17 -12.88 -26.27 11.79
C PRO A 17 -11.75 -26.05 12.79
N THR A 18 -12.10 -25.69 14.03
CA THR A 18 -11.14 -25.48 15.13
C THR A 18 -11.83 -25.67 16.47
N LYS A 19 -11.07 -25.99 17.52
CA LYS A 19 -11.52 -25.95 18.90
C LYS A 19 -11.30 -24.62 19.60
N ALA A 20 -10.64 -23.68 18.93
CA ALA A 20 -10.40 -22.36 19.48
C ALA A 20 -11.70 -21.54 19.52
N HIS A 21 -11.82 -20.64 20.48
CA HIS A 21 -12.84 -19.61 20.47
C HIS A 21 -12.59 -18.65 19.30
N ILE A 22 -13.56 -18.49 18.38
CA ILE A 22 -13.42 -17.63 17.21
C ILE A 22 -14.05 -16.28 17.49
N ILE A 23 -13.25 -15.21 17.32
CA ILE A 23 -13.70 -13.82 17.22
C ILE A 23 -13.63 -13.46 15.72
N SER A 24 -14.77 -13.44 15.05
CA SER A 24 -14.82 -13.08 13.62
C SER A 24 -15.17 -11.62 13.43
N TYR A 25 -14.69 -11.00 12.35
CA TYR A 25 -14.97 -9.61 11.99
C TYR A 25 -15.18 -9.45 10.48
N GLU A 26 -15.96 -8.48 10.10
CA GLU A 26 -16.23 -8.10 8.72
C GLU A 26 -15.30 -6.94 8.28
N ASP A 27 -15.11 -5.97 9.18
CA ASP A 27 -14.27 -4.79 8.99
C ASP A 27 -13.61 -4.34 10.31
N GLU A 28 -12.80 -3.31 10.24
CA GLU A 28 -12.08 -2.71 11.36
C GLU A 28 -13.02 -2.16 12.44
N VAL A 29 -14.17 -1.62 12.04
CA VAL A 29 -15.14 -1.03 12.97
C VAL A 29 -15.80 -2.11 13.82
N GLU A 30 -16.19 -3.24 13.20
CA GLU A 30 -16.76 -4.38 13.92
C GLU A 30 -15.73 -5.01 14.86
N LEU A 31 -14.47 -5.15 14.42
CA LEU A 31 -13.40 -5.69 15.27
C LEU A 31 -13.17 -4.78 16.48
N ALA A 32 -13.03 -3.48 16.26
CA ALA A 32 -12.84 -2.51 17.34
C ALA A 32 -13.99 -2.57 18.36
N LYS A 33 -15.24 -2.63 17.90
CA LYS A 33 -16.43 -2.75 18.76
C LYS A 33 -16.40 -4.05 19.58
N LYS A 34 -16.10 -5.20 18.96
CA LYS A 34 -16.03 -6.50 19.65
C LYS A 34 -14.94 -6.55 20.69
N MET A 35 -13.84 -5.86 20.45
CA MET A 35 -12.68 -5.83 21.34
C MET A 35 -12.70 -4.63 22.29
N GLU A 36 -13.74 -3.78 22.26
CA GLU A 36 -13.88 -2.55 23.03
C GLU A 36 -12.67 -1.60 22.87
N ILE A 37 -12.16 -1.51 21.62
CA ILE A 37 -11.05 -0.64 21.23
C ILE A 37 -11.60 0.69 20.73
N ASP A 38 -11.09 1.80 21.25
CA ASP A 38 -11.45 3.15 20.81
C ASP A 38 -10.59 3.57 19.60
N LEU A 39 -11.21 3.55 18.40
CA LEU A 39 -10.54 3.93 17.16
C LEU A 39 -10.00 5.35 17.15
N SER A 40 -10.60 6.28 17.93
CA SER A 40 -10.16 7.67 17.99
C SER A 40 -8.79 7.84 18.65
N GLN A 41 -8.34 6.86 19.42
CA GLN A 41 -7.04 6.84 20.08
C GLN A 41 -5.93 6.22 19.23
N ILE A 42 -6.25 5.68 18.02
CA ILE A 42 -5.28 5.04 17.12
C ILE A 42 -4.82 6.03 16.05
N SER A 43 -3.52 6.29 15.96
CA SER A 43 -2.93 7.17 14.94
C SER A 43 -2.81 6.52 13.55
N PHE A 44 -2.85 5.19 13.46
CA PHE A 44 -2.71 4.44 12.22
C PHE A 44 -3.96 4.55 11.36
N LYS A 45 -3.73 4.68 10.02
CA LYS A 45 -4.78 4.68 9.00
C LYS A 45 -4.66 3.43 8.13
N ALA A 46 -5.68 3.13 7.32
CA ALA A 46 -5.60 2.05 6.35
C ALA A 46 -4.33 2.18 5.46
N PRO A 47 -3.67 1.07 5.11
CA PRO A 47 -4.02 -0.32 5.41
C PRO A 47 -3.55 -0.82 6.80
N PHE A 48 -2.81 0.00 7.57
CA PHE A 48 -2.18 -0.41 8.84
C PHE A 48 -3.11 -0.37 10.06
N LEU A 49 -4.31 0.19 9.90
CA LEU A 49 -5.30 0.23 10.99
C LEU A 49 -5.69 -1.18 11.45
N LEU A 50 -5.88 -2.11 10.52
CA LEU A 50 -6.20 -3.49 10.87
C LEU A 50 -5.05 -4.17 11.64
N ASP A 51 -3.80 -3.96 11.23
CA ASP A 51 -2.64 -4.50 11.94
C ASP A 51 -2.59 -3.96 13.39
N ALA A 52 -2.83 -2.66 13.57
CA ALA A 52 -2.90 -2.02 14.87
C ALA A 52 -4.03 -2.58 15.74
N LEU A 53 -5.21 -2.79 15.19
CA LEU A 53 -6.36 -3.39 15.87
C LEU A 53 -6.09 -4.84 16.29
N LEU A 54 -5.47 -5.63 15.42
CA LEU A 54 -5.11 -7.01 15.74
C LEU A 54 -4.07 -7.05 16.86
N ALA A 55 -3.09 -6.14 16.88
CA ALA A 55 -2.11 -6.05 17.96
C ALA A 55 -2.78 -5.71 19.30
N LEU A 56 -3.64 -4.68 19.35
CA LEU A 56 -4.39 -4.34 20.57
C LEU A 56 -5.36 -5.45 20.98
N SER A 57 -5.96 -6.14 20.02
CA SER A 57 -6.86 -7.27 20.34
C SER A 57 -6.12 -8.41 21.01
N ILE A 58 -4.90 -8.71 20.56
CA ILE A 58 -4.03 -9.73 21.17
C ILE A 58 -3.63 -9.28 22.59
N GLU A 59 -3.23 -8.02 22.76
CA GLU A 59 -2.89 -7.45 24.07
C GLU A 59 -4.07 -7.57 25.03
N LYS A 60 -5.28 -7.16 24.59
CA LYS A 60 -6.48 -7.26 25.42
C LYS A 60 -6.80 -8.70 25.84
N ILE A 61 -6.69 -9.66 24.93
CA ILE A 61 -6.95 -11.09 25.23
C ILE A 61 -5.94 -11.64 26.23
N LEU A 62 -4.67 -11.25 26.13
CA LEU A 62 -3.60 -11.82 26.93
C LEU A 62 -3.38 -11.12 28.26
N LEU A 63 -3.56 -9.79 28.31
CA LEU A 63 -3.17 -8.93 29.40
C LEU A 63 -4.33 -8.12 30.01
N ASP A 64 -5.52 -8.16 29.40
CA ASP A 64 -6.69 -7.35 29.72
C ASP A 64 -6.37 -5.84 29.79
N SER A 65 -5.50 -5.37 28.88
CA SER A 65 -5.05 -3.99 28.78
C SER A 65 -5.04 -3.50 27.34
N LEU A 66 -4.99 -2.17 27.13
CA LEU A 66 -4.91 -1.51 25.84
C LEU A 66 -3.87 -0.38 25.91
N SER A 67 -2.69 -0.62 25.33
CA SER A 67 -1.55 0.31 25.38
C SER A 67 -1.50 1.21 24.13
N TYR A 68 -2.45 2.14 23.98
CA TYR A 68 -2.51 3.06 22.83
C TYR A 68 -1.25 3.91 22.67
N GLU A 69 -0.65 4.38 23.76
CA GLU A 69 0.59 5.18 23.70
C GLU A 69 1.74 4.36 23.10
N LEU A 70 1.89 3.11 23.56
CA LEU A 70 2.92 2.20 23.04
C LEU A 70 2.67 1.92 21.56
N LEU A 71 1.44 1.59 21.18
CA LEU A 71 1.07 1.39 19.78
C LEU A 71 1.41 2.61 18.91
N ASN A 72 0.99 3.80 19.35
CA ASN A 72 1.19 5.04 18.59
C ASN A 72 2.66 5.51 18.55
N SER A 73 3.51 5.01 19.43
CA SER A 73 4.95 5.26 19.39
C SER A 73 5.69 4.45 18.32
N PHE A 74 5.02 3.47 17.72
CA PHE A 74 5.61 2.63 16.68
C PHE A 74 5.84 3.45 15.41
N VAL A 75 7.10 3.51 14.96
CA VAL A 75 7.47 4.23 13.75
C VAL A 75 7.34 3.30 12.55
N MET A 76 6.56 3.73 11.56
CA MET A 76 6.40 2.99 10.30
C MET A 76 7.74 2.82 9.59
N GLU A 77 7.94 1.65 9.00
CA GLU A 77 9.13 1.35 8.22
C GLU A 77 9.22 2.28 6.99
N LYS A 78 10.41 2.84 6.74
CA LYS A 78 10.68 3.58 5.51
C LYS A 78 10.39 2.72 4.29
N ASN A 79 10.07 3.37 3.17
CA ASN A 79 9.74 2.71 1.91
C ASN A 79 8.41 1.91 1.90
N LYS A 80 7.54 2.10 2.90
CA LYS A 80 6.21 1.51 3.01
C LYS A 80 5.20 2.63 3.23
N LEU A 81 4.56 3.12 2.16
CA LEU A 81 3.66 4.28 2.16
C LEU A 81 4.27 5.52 2.87
N GLU A 82 5.57 5.73 2.68
CA GLU A 82 6.33 6.86 3.24
C GLU A 82 5.93 8.15 2.50
N GLU A 83 5.19 9.03 3.17
CA GLU A 83 4.72 10.30 2.61
C GLU A 83 5.83 11.37 2.65
N LEU A 84 6.05 12.05 1.55
CA LEU A 84 7.05 13.09 1.34
C LEU A 84 6.40 14.30 0.70
N LEU A 85 6.81 15.50 1.10
CA LEU A 85 6.41 16.73 0.44
C LEU A 85 7.62 17.32 -0.32
N ASP A 86 7.40 17.76 -1.55
CA ASP A 86 8.40 18.51 -2.28
C ASP A 86 8.38 20.00 -1.92
N THR A 87 9.25 20.78 -2.55
CA THR A 87 9.35 22.24 -2.32
C THR A 87 8.08 23.04 -2.66
N GLN A 88 7.13 22.42 -3.38
CA GLN A 88 5.85 23.00 -3.76
C GLN A 88 4.68 22.45 -2.92
N ASN A 89 4.96 21.73 -1.82
CA ASN A 89 3.97 21.07 -0.96
C ASN A 89 3.09 20.04 -1.70
N ARG A 90 3.61 19.39 -2.74
CA ARG A 90 2.94 18.33 -3.47
C ARG A 90 3.29 16.97 -2.83
N LEU A 91 2.30 16.07 -2.75
CA LEU A 91 2.45 14.79 -2.07
C LEU A 91 3.08 13.74 -2.98
N TRP A 92 4.20 13.20 -2.52
CA TRP A 92 4.88 12.04 -3.09
C TRP A 92 4.88 10.91 -2.07
N VAL A 93 4.61 9.68 -2.51
CA VAL A 93 4.52 8.53 -1.61
C VAL A 93 5.49 7.45 -2.08
N ASN A 94 6.44 7.10 -1.22
CA ASN A 94 7.40 6.04 -1.46
C ASN A 94 6.87 4.73 -0.86
N ASP A 95 6.35 3.88 -1.73
CA ASP A 95 5.87 2.53 -1.41
C ASP A 95 6.64 1.48 -2.24
N THR A 96 7.94 1.71 -2.41
CA THR A 96 8.82 0.83 -3.21
C THR A 96 8.85 -0.61 -2.72
N LYS A 97 8.45 -0.88 -1.47
CA LYS A 97 8.33 -2.21 -0.88
C LYS A 97 7.14 -3.01 -1.43
N ALA A 98 6.15 -2.38 -2.06
CA ALA A 98 5.00 -3.02 -2.70
C ALA A 98 5.43 -3.71 -4.01
N THR A 99 5.99 -4.91 -3.90
CA THR A 99 6.51 -5.71 -5.02
C THR A 99 5.52 -6.78 -5.52
N ASN A 100 4.25 -6.66 -5.15
CA ASN A 100 3.16 -7.51 -5.60
C ASN A 100 1.86 -6.71 -5.75
N GLN A 101 0.90 -7.25 -6.53
CA GLN A 101 -0.34 -6.54 -6.85
C GLN A 101 -1.23 -6.27 -5.62
N ALA A 102 -1.26 -7.16 -4.63
CA ALA A 102 -2.11 -6.98 -3.45
C ALA A 102 -1.67 -5.76 -2.63
N ALA A 103 -0.36 -5.56 -2.43
CA ALA A 103 0.17 -4.39 -1.74
C ALA A 103 -0.17 -3.09 -2.49
N VAL A 104 -0.05 -3.08 -3.83
CA VAL A 104 -0.42 -1.91 -4.64
C VAL A 104 -1.90 -1.60 -4.54
N MET A 105 -2.78 -2.61 -4.55
CA MET A 105 -4.22 -2.40 -4.39
C MET A 105 -4.55 -1.75 -3.05
N GLU A 106 -3.89 -2.16 -1.95
CA GLU A 106 -4.07 -1.53 -0.64
C GLU A 106 -3.56 -0.07 -0.62
N ALA A 107 -2.42 0.21 -1.27
CA ALA A 107 -1.94 1.57 -1.45
C ALA A 107 -2.92 2.44 -2.24
N LEU A 108 -3.47 1.92 -3.33
CA LEU A 108 -4.45 2.63 -4.16
C LEU A 108 -5.75 2.92 -3.41
N LYS A 109 -6.26 2.01 -2.58
CA LYS A 109 -7.44 2.23 -1.74
C LYS A 109 -7.25 3.44 -0.80
N ARG A 110 -6.05 3.62 -0.24
CA ARG A 110 -5.74 4.74 0.65
C ARG A 110 -5.90 6.11 -0.04
N TYR A 111 -5.57 6.19 -1.34
CA TYR A 111 -5.58 7.44 -2.10
C TYR A 111 -6.70 7.51 -3.16
N GLN A 112 -7.69 6.60 -3.13
CA GLN A 112 -8.70 6.43 -4.16
C GLN A 112 -9.58 7.67 -4.45
N PHE A 113 -9.66 8.61 -3.52
CA PHE A 113 -10.44 9.84 -3.69
C PHE A 113 -9.62 11.00 -4.28
N GLN A 114 -8.32 10.79 -4.54
CA GLN A 114 -7.43 11.76 -5.15
C GLN A 114 -7.13 11.37 -6.60
N LYS A 115 -6.57 12.30 -7.38
CA LYS A 115 -5.92 11.91 -8.63
C LYS A 115 -4.57 11.27 -8.31
N ILE A 116 -4.34 10.07 -8.84
CA ILE A 116 -3.15 9.28 -8.59
C ILE A 116 -2.25 9.28 -9.82
N HIS A 117 -0.98 9.64 -9.65
CA HIS A 117 0.09 9.43 -10.61
C HIS A 117 0.91 8.23 -10.14
N LEU A 118 0.64 7.03 -10.70
CA LEU A 118 1.24 5.78 -10.25
C LEU A 118 2.48 5.42 -11.06
N ILE A 119 3.62 5.28 -10.40
CA ILE A 119 4.84 4.68 -10.97
C ILE A 119 4.76 3.17 -10.75
N ILE A 120 4.73 2.40 -11.85
CA ILE A 120 4.53 0.96 -11.86
C ILE A 120 5.55 0.28 -12.78
N GLY A 121 5.99 -0.94 -12.44
CA GLY A 121 6.93 -1.74 -13.23
C GLY A 121 8.23 -2.06 -12.52
N GLY A 122 9.09 -2.75 -13.23
CA GLY A 122 10.32 -3.40 -12.78
C GLY A 122 10.40 -4.82 -13.34
N ASP A 123 10.88 -5.79 -12.58
CA ASP A 123 10.84 -7.22 -12.92
C ASP A 123 9.50 -7.81 -12.43
N ASP A 124 8.59 -8.10 -13.35
CA ASP A 124 7.25 -8.61 -13.09
C ASP A 124 7.20 -10.12 -12.82
N LYS A 125 8.31 -10.83 -13.04
CA LYS A 125 8.45 -12.28 -12.84
C LYS A 125 7.38 -13.11 -13.57
N GLY A 126 6.79 -12.59 -14.62
CA GLY A 126 5.72 -13.24 -15.40
C GLY A 126 4.38 -13.37 -14.66
N VAL A 127 4.13 -12.56 -13.63
CA VAL A 127 2.86 -12.57 -12.90
C VAL A 127 1.77 -11.87 -13.71
N ASP A 128 0.57 -12.47 -13.73
CA ASP A 128 -0.61 -11.81 -14.31
C ASP A 128 -1.09 -10.67 -13.41
N LEU A 129 -1.10 -9.46 -13.95
CA LEU A 129 -1.55 -8.24 -13.26
C LEU A 129 -2.97 -7.80 -13.68
N SER A 130 -3.73 -8.66 -14.35
CA SER A 130 -5.07 -8.33 -14.87
C SER A 130 -6.01 -7.82 -13.77
N ASP A 131 -5.98 -8.42 -12.57
CA ASP A 131 -6.83 -8.02 -11.44
C ASP A 131 -6.48 -6.61 -10.94
N LEU A 132 -5.20 -6.29 -10.85
CA LEU A 132 -4.72 -4.96 -10.46
C LEU A 132 -5.16 -3.90 -11.49
N PHE A 133 -4.97 -4.16 -12.78
CA PHE A 133 -5.37 -3.23 -13.84
C PHE A 133 -6.89 -3.08 -13.95
N SER A 134 -7.65 -4.15 -13.71
CA SER A 134 -9.11 -4.09 -13.60
C SER A 134 -9.56 -3.21 -12.43
N PHE A 135 -8.93 -3.34 -11.27
CA PHE A 135 -9.20 -2.50 -10.10
C PHE A 135 -8.95 -1.02 -10.38
N MET A 136 -7.88 -0.70 -11.12
CA MET A 136 -7.52 0.69 -11.46
C MET A 136 -8.55 1.40 -12.34
N GLN A 137 -9.40 0.67 -13.10
CA GLN A 137 -10.41 1.28 -13.98
C GLN A 137 -11.43 2.15 -13.23
N GLY A 138 -11.65 1.90 -11.93
CA GLY A 138 -12.55 2.68 -11.07
C GLY A 138 -11.91 3.95 -10.49
N LEU A 139 -10.63 4.22 -10.76
CA LEU A 139 -9.85 5.27 -10.12
C LEU A 139 -9.51 6.42 -11.08
N ASN A 140 -9.34 7.62 -10.52
CA ASN A 140 -8.75 8.74 -11.26
C ASN A 140 -7.21 8.59 -11.25
N ILE A 141 -6.68 7.82 -12.22
CA ILE A 141 -5.29 7.38 -12.21
C ILE A 141 -4.60 7.58 -13.57
N GLU A 142 -3.31 7.94 -13.52
CA GLU A 142 -2.40 7.98 -14.67
C GLU A 142 -1.14 7.18 -14.35
N LEU A 143 -0.72 6.31 -15.26
CA LEU A 143 0.37 5.35 -15.04
C LEU A 143 1.67 5.85 -15.67
N TYR A 144 2.79 5.55 -15.00
CA TYR A 144 4.15 5.85 -15.46
C TYR A 144 4.97 4.56 -15.38
N ALA A 145 5.15 3.91 -16.53
CA ALA A 145 5.76 2.59 -16.62
C ALA A 145 7.29 2.67 -16.59
N ILE A 146 7.91 1.89 -15.70
CA ILE A 146 9.37 1.80 -15.53
C ILE A 146 9.87 0.35 -15.63
N GLY A 147 11.17 0.18 -15.80
CA GLY A 147 11.84 -1.13 -15.78
C GLY A 147 11.63 -1.96 -17.03
N VAL A 148 12.09 -3.21 -16.95
CA VAL A 148 12.03 -4.16 -18.09
C VAL A 148 10.60 -4.53 -18.49
N SER A 149 9.64 -4.42 -17.55
CA SER A 149 8.22 -4.70 -17.83
C SER A 149 7.46 -3.53 -18.47
N CYS A 150 8.12 -2.43 -18.85
CA CYS A 150 7.46 -1.27 -19.46
C CYS A 150 6.45 -1.63 -20.55
N GLU A 151 6.85 -2.45 -21.54
CA GLU A 151 5.97 -2.83 -22.64
C GLU A 151 4.76 -3.63 -22.17
N ILE A 152 4.96 -4.48 -21.17
CA ILE A 152 3.88 -5.27 -20.55
C ILE A 152 2.89 -4.33 -19.84
N MET A 153 3.39 -3.36 -19.06
CA MET A 153 2.56 -2.34 -18.39
C MET A 153 1.76 -1.50 -19.39
N MET A 154 2.41 -1.09 -20.52
CA MET A 154 1.73 -0.35 -21.58
C MET A 154 0.65 -1.21 -22.28
N ALA A 155 0.90 -2.51 -22.49
CA ALA A 155 -0.09 -3.42 -23.05
C ALA A 155 -1.30 -3.61 -22.11
N TYR A 156 -1.08 -3.78 -20.81
CA TYR A 156 -2.16 -3.80 -19.81
C TYR A 156 -2.93 -2.48 -19.80
N ALA A 157 -2.25 -1.33 -19.75
CA ALA A 157 -2.90 -0.03 -19.76
C ALA A 157 -3.82 0.13 -20.98
N LYS A 158 -3.35 -0.25 -22.17
CA LYS A 158 -4.15 -0.24 -23.40
C LYS A 158 -5.37 -1.17 -23.29
N LYS A 159 -5.18 -2.41 -22.81
CA LYS A 159 -6.26 -3.42 -22.63
C LYS A 159 -7.35 -2.91 -21.70
N PHE A 160 -6.98 -2.25 -20.61
CA PHE A 160 -7.90 -1.75 -19.58
C PHE A 160 -8.28 -0.27 -19.77
N LYS A 161 -7.89 0.37 -20.88
CA LYS A 161 -8.22 1.77 -21.24
C LYS A 161 -7.76 2.78 -20.19
N LEU A 162 -6.59 2.57 -19.62
CA LEU A 162 -5.93 3.47 -18.69
C LEU A 162 -4.92 4.36 -19.41
N ASN A 163 -4.78 5.61 -18.98
CA ASN A 163 -3.74 6.49 -19.48
C ASN A 163 -2.38 6.06 -18.93
N ALA A 164 -1.40 5.90 -19.80
CA ALA A 164 -0.05 5.50 -19.40
C ALA A 164 1.03 6.18 -20.21
N THR A 165 2.15 6.49 -19.56
CA THR A 165 3.36 7.04 -20.16
C THR A 165 4.50 6.04 -19.98
N LYS A 166 5.19 5.68 -21.05
CA LYS A 166 6.41 4.87 -21.00
C LYS A 166 7.58 5.75 -20.59
N CYS A 167 8.16 5.48 -19.43
CA CYS A 167 9.28 6.26 -18.87
C CYS A 167 10.60 5.50 -18.87
N GLU A 168 10.56 4.17 -18.79
CA GLU A 168 11.68 3.24 -18.71
C GLU A 168 12.50 3.35 -17.41
N PHE A 169 12.83 4.57 -16.97
CA PHE A 169 13.63 4.83 -15.77
C PHE A 169 12.87 5.64 -14.74
N LEU A 170 13.13 5.36 -13.45
CA LEU A 170 12.45 6.01 -12.33
C LEU A 170 12.65 7.55 -12.30
N PRO A 171 13.86 8.11 -12.50
CA PRO A 171 14.03 9.57 -12.54
C PRO A 171 13.19 10.24 -13.63
N LYS A 172 13.04 9.58 -14.79
CA LYS A 172 12.20 10.09 -15.87
C LYS A 172 10.72 10.10 -15.51
N ALA A 173 10.24 9.06 -14.83
CA ALA A 173 8.86 9.03 -14.33
C ALA A 173 8.60 10.18 -13.33
N VAL A 174 9.52 10.44 -12.40
CA VAL A 174 9.42 11.57 -11.47
C VAL A 174 9.40 12.90 -12.22
N GLU A 175 10.27 13.11 -13.21
CA GLU A 175 10.28 14.31 -14.06
C GLU A 175 8.94 14.52 -14.79
N GLU A 176 8.39 13.48 -15.43
CA GLU A 176 7.12 13.58 -16.16
C GLU A 176 5.93 13.88 -15.22
N ILE A 177 5.91 13.25 -14.04
CA ILE A 177 4.91 13.51 -13.01
C ILE A 177 5.02 14.95 -12.50
N SER A 178 6.22 15.45 -12.25
CA SER A 178 6.43 16.78 -11.69
C SER A 178 5.85 17.91 -12.55
N LYS A 179 5.74 17.70 -13.87
CA LYS A 179 5.14 18.65 -14.81
C LYS A 179 3.60 18.76 -14.69
N LYS A 180 2.96 17.75 -14.08
CA LYS A 180 1.50 17.62 -14.03
C LYS A 180 0.92 17.62 -12.62
N LEU A 181 1.68 17.12 -11.63
CA LEU A 181 1.27 16.94 -10.25
C LEU A 181 0.87 18.27 -9.60
N LYS A 182 -0.29 18.30 -8.96
CA LYS A 182 -0.82 19.45 -8.23
C LYS A 182 -0.98 19.15 -6.75
N VAL A 183 -1.08 20.18 -5.94
CA VAL A 183 -1.46 20.04 -4.52
C VAL A 183 -2.86 19.41 -4.44
N GLY A 184 -3.02 18.41 -3.58
CA GLY A 184 -4.25 17.61 -3.46
C GLY A 184 -4.27 16.35 -4.33
N GLU A 185 -3.33 16.20 -5.27
CA GLU A 185 -3.08 14.96 -6.01
C GLU A 185 -1.94 14.16 -5.33
N VAL A 186 -1.74 12.91 -5.70
CA VAL A 186 -0.66 12.07 -5.17
C VAL A 186 0.19 11.44 -6.27
N ALA A 187 1.50 11.53 -6.12
CA ALA A 187 2.47 10.77 -6.91
C ALA A 187 2.93 9.56 -6.09
N LEU A 188 2.61 8.35 -6.54
CA LEU A 188 2.79 7.11 -5.79
C LEU A 188 3.80 6.20 -6.51
N LEU A 189 4.93 5.91 -5.88
CA LEU A 189 5.81 4.81 -6.27
C LEU A 189 5.33 3.53 -5.58
N SER A 190 4.50 2.73 -6.24
CA SER A 190 4.03 1.41 -5.76
C SER A 190 4.09 0.43 -6.94
N PRO A 191 5.25 -0.17 -7.17
CA PRO A 191 5.65 -0.68 -8.49
C PRO A 191 5.04 -2.02 -8.88
N ALA A 192 4.42 -2.78 -7.99
CA ALA A 192 3.92 -4.15 -8.17
C ALA A 192 5.00 -5.19 -8.54
N CYS A 193 6.20 -4.75 -8.89
CA CYS A 193 7.30 -5.55 -9.45
C CYS A 193 8.56 -5.47 -8.58
N ALA A 194 9.41 -6.48 -8.68
CA ALA A 194 10.75 -6.41 -8.07
C ALA A 194 11.59 -5.30 -8.73
N SER A 195 12.67 -4.90 -8.05
CA SER A 195 13.53 -3.80 -8.49
C SER A 195 14.83 -4.25 -9.16
N LEU A 196 15.07 -5.57 -9.20
CA LEU A 196 16.39 -6.15 -9.50
C LEU A 196 16.81 -6.02 -10.97
N ASP A 197 15.94 -5.51 -11.81
CA ASP A 197 16.24 -5.16 -13.21
C ASP A 197 17.06 -3.87 -13.34
N GLN A 198 16.88 -2.91 -12.46
CA GLN A 198 17.57 -1.61 -12.52
C GLN A 198 18.26 -1.20 -11.21
N PHE A 199 18.01 -1.91 -10.10
CA PHE A 199 18.52 -1.57 -8.77
C PHE A 199 18.98 -2.84 -8.05
N SER A 200 19.94 -2.72 -7.15
CA SER A 200 20.41 -3.85 -6.32
C SER A 200 19.37 -4.28 -5.27
N SER A 201 18.42 -3.41 -4.94
CA SER A 201 17.37 -3.67 -3.96
C SER A 201 16.22 -2.68 -4.10
N TYR A 202 15.06 -2.99 -3.48
CA TYR A 202 13.96 -2.04 -3.37
C TYR A 202 14.33 -0.81 -2.51
N LEU A 203 15.28 -0.94 -1.60
CA LEU A 203 15.80 0.18 -0.81
C LEU A 203 16.52 1.20 -1.70
N GLU A 204 17.38 0.73 -2.61
CA GLU A 204 18.06 1.60 -3.58
C GLU A 204 17.06 2.29 -4.51
N ARG A 205 16.04 1.59 -4.98
CA ARG A 205 14.94 2.20 -5.76
C ARG A 205 14.24 3.29 -4.98
N GLY A 206 13.95 3.08 -3.70
CA GLY A 206 13.36 4.08 -2.82
C GLY A 206 14.25 5.31 -2.60
N GLU A 207 15.56 5.11 -2.42
CA GLU A 207 16.52 6.21 -2.30
C GLU A 207 16.66 7.00 -3.62
N CYS A 208 16.65 6.31 -4.77
CA CYS A 208 16.63 6.96 -6.08
C CYS A 208 15.38 7.82 -6.25
N PHE A 209 14.21 7.35 -5.83
CA PHE A 209 12.96 8.10 -5.85
C PHE A 209 13.06 9.39 -5.02
N LYS A 210 13.50 9.29 -3.77
CA LYS A 210 13.69 10.45 -2.88
C LYS A 210 14.68 11.47 -3.43
N LYS A 211 15.81 11.01 -3.96
CA LYS A 211 16.80 11.88 -4.61
C LYS A 211 16.22 12.58 -5.85
N SER A 212 15.44 11.87 -6.65
CA SER A 212 14.81 12.45 -7.84
C SER A 212 13.82 13.57 -7.48
N ILE A 213 13.05 13.40 -6.39
CA ILE A 213 12.14 14.43 -5.88
C ILE A 213 12.91 15.64 -5.33
N ALA A 214 14.00 15.40 -4.59
CA ALA A 214 14.81 16.47 -4.00
C ALA A 214 15.52 17.34 -5.07
N ASN A 215 15.63 16.84 -6.31
CA ASN A 215 16.24 17.56 -7.43
C ASN A 215 15.22 18.31 -8.31
N LEU A 216 13.92 18.33 -7.93
CA LEU A 216 12.87 19.10 -8.62
C LEU A 216 12.86 20.55 -8.16
#